data_0f005da14638a590aa607341ed3a0d22
#
_entry.id   0f005da14638a590aa607341ed3a0d22
#
_cell.length_a   1.000
_cell.length_b   1.000
_cell.length_c   1.000
_cell.angle_alpha   90.00
_cell.angle_beta   90.00
_cell.angle_gamma   90.00
#
_symmetry.space_group_name_H-M   'P 1'
#
loop_
_entity.id
_entity.type
_entity.pdbx_description
1 polymer ?
#
loop_
_entity_poly.entity_id
_entity_poly.type
_entity_poly.pdbx_seq_one_letter_code
_entity_poly.pdbx_strand_id
1 'polypeptide(L)'
;MNNSVSISNPLGDIAFPSNGYPHAGYHGGHRGWLQAERSFFEGWYFRITLERESFAFMYVIEESGRNDAGSGGDRSGGVMQVLGPGDELVWRSLPDARGFWADRTHLALGHWGGLSRQQALALVPRRLNEQEFFDRVPFGYQAGDRFNQGHFYLPDGDAIRWHYRIEPQIRYGSPQAEATMGWLSYLPVFEPGWQILLSRGDATGWIDWKGRRYDFVSAPAYAEKNWGGAFPLRWFWMQCNRFERIPSLSLTCAGGIRDVLGWQQSVGMVALHWHDVHWKDGKTGERFLKFVPENSRSRWRVSPWGQWEFEAESDRYRVSLLGHTDATATPVMVPTATGMAFECWDTTQGQLNLRVWERQGAGWSLLLEDCSEVAGLEVGGQGWDTEWVIQP
;
A
#
# COMPACT_ATOMS: atom_id res chain seq x y z
N MET A 1 -5.78 5.41 29.09
CA MET A 1 -6.59 4.18 28.98
C MET A 1 -6.61 3.83 27.50
N ASN A 2 -5.86 2.80 27.09
CA ASN A 2 -5.76 2.39 25.68
C ASN A 2 -7.00 1.57 25.32
N ASN A 3 -7.98 2.21 24.70
CA ASN A 3 -9.03 1.47 24.01
C ASN A 3 -8.47 1.03 22.64
N SER A 4 -7.76 -0.09 22.63
CA SER A 4 -7.58 -0.85 21.40
C SER A 4 -8.95 -1.41 21.05
N VAL A 5 -9.60 -0.84 20.06
CA VAL A 5 -10.78 -1.45 19.45
C VAL A 5 -10.29 -2.73 18.79
N SER A 6 -10.49 -3.85 19.46
CA SER A 6 -10.31 -5.18 18.90
C SER A 6 -11.42 -5.36 17.87
N ILE A 7 -11.08 -5.27 16.60
CA ILE A 7 -12.00 -5.64 15.53
C ILE A 7 -12.05 -7.16 15.54
N SER A 8 -13.15 -7.72 16.07
CA SER A 8 -13.39 -9.15 16.03
C SER A 8 -13.58 -9.57 14.58
N ASN A 9 -12.66 -10.36 14.05
CA ASN A 9 -12.84 -11.04 12.78
C ASN A 9 -13.97 -12.08 12.94
N PRO A 10 -15.09 -11.99 12.23
CA PRO A 10 -16.21 -12.91 12.37
C PRO A 10 -15.89 -14.36 11.96
N LEU A 11 -14.77 -14.59 11.29
CA LEU A 11 -14.27 -15.92 10.87
C LEU A 11 -13.04 -16.39 11.67
N GLY A 12 -12.65 -15.66 12.73
CA GLY A 12 -11.45 -15.95 13.51
C GLY A 12 -10.16 -15.43 12.83
N ASP A 13 -9.02 -15.61 13.48
CA ASP A 13 -7.73 -15.02 13.08
C ASP A 13 -7.12 -15.56 11.77
N ILE A 14 -7.83 -16.41 11.05
CA ILE A 14 -7.23 -17.25 10.00
C ILE A 14 -7.06 -16.52 8.67
N ALA A 15 -7.82 -15.47 8.37
CA ALA A 15 -7.91 -15.02 6.99
C ALA A 15 -7.76 -13.54 6.75
N PHE A 16 -7.98 -12.65 7.70
CA PHE A 16 -8.05 -11.23 7.39
C PHE A 16 -7.07 -10.38 8.20
N PRO A 17 -6.04 -9.82 7.57
CA PRO A 17 -5.11 -8.92 8.23
C PRO A 17 -5.64 -7.48 8.28
N SER A 18 -6.78 -7.26 8.94
CA SER A 18 -7.41 -5.94 9.07
C SER A 18 -6.51 -4.88 9.71
N ASN A 19 -5.54 -5.33 10.50
CA ASN A 19 -4.53 -4.50 11.15
C ASN A 19 -3.16 -4.57 10.45
N GLY A 20 -3.04 -5.31 9.33
CA GLY A 20 -1.81 -5.41 8.56
C GLY A 20 -0.70 -6.24 9.16
N TYR A 21 -0.97 -7.02 10.23
CA TYR A 21 0.02 -7.97 10.71
C TYR A 21 0.25 -9.09 9.69
N PRO A 22 1.42 -9.75 9.70
CA PRO A 22 1.74 -10.82 8.76
C PRO A 22 0.77 -11.99 8.86
N HIS A 23 0.55 -12.67 7.76
CA HIS A 23 -0.22 -13.91 7.72
C HIS A 23 0.44 -15.00 8.53
N ALA A 24 -0.37 -15.85 9.18
CA ALA A 24 0.10 -16.92 10.05
C ALA A 24 1.00 -17.97 9.39
N GLY A 25 1.15 -17.97 8.09
CA GLY A 25 2.03 -18.89 7.35
C GLY A 25 3.49 -18.50 7.28
N TYR A 26 3.79 -17.24 7.57
CA TYR A 26 5.07 -16.65 7.23
C TYR A 26 6.28 -17.15 8.05
N HIS A 27 6.11 -17.54 9.29
CA HIS A 27 7.18 -18.02 10.18
C HIS A 27 7.19 -19.53 10.40
N GLY A 28 6.95 -20.33 9.36
CA GLY A 28 6.88 -21.79 9.49
C GLY A 28 5.65 -22.30 10.25
N GLY A 29 4.67 -21.41 10.48
CA GLY A 29 3.38 -21.75 11.05
C GLY A 29 2.34 -21.87 9.94
N HIS A 30 1.78 -23.02 9.79
CA HIS A 30 0.53 -23.38 9.13
C HIS A 30 0.12 -22.61 7.88
N ARG A 31 0.95 -22.57 6.86
CA ARG A 31 0.44 -22.46 5.51
C ARG A 31 -0.54 -23.61 5.29
N GLY A 32 -1.74 -23.31 4.79
CA GLY A 32 -2.57 -24.38 4.25
C GLY A 32 -1.74 -25.19 3.25
N TRP A 33 -1.93 -26.50 3.17
CA TRP A 33 -1.16 -27.39 2.32
C TRP A 33 -1.07 -26.92 0.85
N LEU A 34 -2.07 -26.24 0.33
CA LEU A 34 -2.08 -25.62 -1.00
C LEU A 34 -1.10 -24.46 -1.16
N GLN A 35 -0.85 -23.71 -0.09
CA GLN A 35 0.06 -22.56 -0.09
C GLN A 35 1.52 -22.97 0.17
N ALA A 36 1.76 -24.13 0.79
CA ALA A 36 3.10 -24.62 1.06
C ALA A 36 3.87 -25.06 -0.21
N GLU A 37 3.17 -25.29 -1.32
CA GLU A 37 3.75 -25.73 -2.57
C GLU A 37 4.10 -24.59 -3.53
N ARG A 38 3.58 -23.38 -3.28
CA ARG A 38 3.79 -22.18 -4.11
C ARG A 38 4.57 -21.12 -3.33
N SER A 39 5.25 -20.25 -4.05
CA SER A 39 5.80 -19.02 -3.47
C SER A 39 4.69 -18.21 -2.81
N PHE A 40 5.04 -17.54 -1.72
CA PHE A 40 4.14 -16.62 -1.03
C PHE A 40 4.89 -15.37 -0.62
N PHE A 41 4.32 -14.21 -0.88
CA PHE A 41 4.87 -12.93 -0.47
C PHE A 41 3.93 -12.20 0.48
N GLU A 42 4.51 -11.32 1.27
CA GLU A 42 3.82 -10.23 1.96
C GLU A 42 4.57 -8.93 1.68
N GLY A 43 3.83 -7.88 1.35
CA GLY A 43 4.39 -6.58 1.06
C GLY A 43 3.65 -5.48 1.80
N TRP A 44 4.37 -4.50 2.30
CA TRP A 44 3.82 -3.31 2.96
C TRP A 44 4.32 -2.07 2.23
N TYR A 45 3.40 -1.18 1.96
CA TYR A 45 3.65 0.11 1.35
C TYR A 45 3.30 1.21 2.35
N PHE A 46 4.21 2.15 2.56
CA PHE A 46 3.99 3.36 3.36
C PHE A 46 4.35 4.57 2.52
N ARG A 47 3.53 5.61 2.58
CA ARG A 47 3.79 6.84 1.86
C ARG A 47 3.69 8.04 2.77
N ILE A 48 4.63 8.99 2.63
CA ILE A 48 4.62 10.31 3.24
C ILE A 48 4.57 11.35 2.13
N THR A 49 3.57 12.23 2.19
CA THR A 49 3.37 13.29 1.19
C THR A 49 3.75 14.63 1.78
N LEU A 50 4.85 15.19 1.32
CA LEU A 50 5.28 16.54 1.65
C LEU A 50 4.64 17.55 0.69
N GLU A 51 5.00 18.83 0.80
CA GLU A 51 4.36 19.90 0.02
C GLU A 51 4.59 19.74 -1.49
N ARG A 52 5.80 19.33 -1.87
CA ARG A 52 6.21 19.19 -3.27
C ARG A 52 6.90 17.86 -3.59
N GLU A 53 7.09 17.04 -2.60
CA GLU A 53 7.84 15.80 -2.68
C GLU A 53 7.05 14.71 -1.95
N SER A 54 7.22 13.49 -2.35
CA SER A 54 6.70 12.34 -1.61
C SER A 54 7.79 11.29 -1.45
N PHE A 55 7.61 10.45 -0.43
CA PHE A 55 8.45 9.30 -0.20
C PHE A 55 7.57 8.07 -0.04
N ALA A 56 7.85 7.04 -0.82
CA ALA A 56 7.20 5.74 -0.68
C ALA A 56 8.21 4.70 -0.19
N PHE A 57 7.85 3.98 0.85
CA PHE A 57 8.66 2.92 1.47
C PHE A 57 7.96 1.59 1.22
N MET A 58 8.62 0.69 0.52
CA MET A 58 8.09 -0.60 0.12
C MET A 58 8.93 -1.71 0.72
N TYR A 59 8.29 -2.56 1.51
CA TYR A 59 8.92 -3.69 2.18
C TYR A 59 8.26 -4.97 1.71
N VAL A 60 9.03 -5.86 1.15
CA VAL A 60 8.55 -7.16 0.69
C VAL A 60 9.36 -8.25 1.34
N ILE A 61 8.68 -9.30 1.72
CA ILE A 61 9.27 -10.56 2.10
C ILE A 61 8.62 -11.67 1.28
N GLU A 62 9.45 -12.54 0.70
CA GLU A 62 9.03 -13.68 -0.10
C GLU A 62 9.54 -14.98 0.52
N GLU A 63 8.75 -16.00 0.46
CA GLU A 63 9.13 -17.37 0.81
C GLU A 63 8.86 -18.29 -0.38
N SER A 64 9.91 -18.96 -0.84
CA SER A 64 9.83 -19.94 -1.92
C SER A 64 8.95 -21.13 -1.54
N GLY A 65 8.12 -21.60 -2.47
CA GLY A 65 7.35 -22.83 -2.31
C GLY A 65 8.25 -24.08 -2.41
N ARG A 66 7.75 -25.21 -1.93
CA ARG A 66 8.47 -26.51 -2.04
C ARG A 66 8.75 -26.91 -3.48
N ASN A 67 7.86 -26.58 -4.41
CA ASN A 67 8.01 -26.90 -5.83
C ASN A 67 9.03 -26.02 -6.55
N ASP A 68 9.39 -24.89 -5.96
CA ASP A 68 10.37 -23.96 -6.53
C ASP A 68 11.82 -24.42 -6.27
N ALA A 69 12.04 -25.30 -5.31
CA ALA A 69 13.37 -25.81 -4.93
C ALA A 69 14.10 -26.56 -6.06
N GLY A 70 13.38 -27.00 -7.09
CA GLY A 70 13.94 -27.70 -8.27
C GLY A 70 14.34 -26.79 -9.43
N SER A 71 13.95 -25.52 -9.43
CA SER A 71 14.06 -24.63 -10.61
C SER A 71 15.03 -23.46 -10.48
N GLY A 72 15.80 -23.34 -9.40
CA GLY A 72 16.75 -22.23 -9.28
C GLY A 72 17.25 -21.88 -7.88
N GLY A 73 16.99 -22.71 -6.88
CA GLY A 73 17.42 -22.46 -5.50
C GLY A 73 16.37 -21.77 -4.63
N ASP A 74 16.66 -21.67 -3.33
CA ASP A 74 15.82 -20.96 -2.36
C ASP A 74 15.86 -19.45 -2.65
N ARG A 75 14.72 -18.87 -3.03
CA ARG A 75 14.53 -17.43 -3.29
C ARG A 75 13.94 -16.71 -2.09
N SER A 76 13.80 -17.38 -0.94
CA SER A 76 13.29 -16.77 0.27
C SER A 76 14.18 -15.61 0.70
N GLY A 77 13.54 -14.46 0.98
CA GLY A 77 14.25 -13.26 1.37
C GLY A 77 13.37 -12.03 1.27
N GLY A 78 13.95 -10.87 1.47
CA GLY A 78 13.24 -9.61 1.42
C GLY A 78 13.89 -8.58 0.52
N VAL A 79 13.11 -7.55 0.22
CA VAL A 79 13.56 -6.34 -0.46
C VAL A 79 12.98 -5.13 0.28
N MET A 80 13.79 -4.11 0.48
CA MET A 80 13.31 -2.78 0.82
C MET A 80 13.61 -1.83 -0.32
N GLN A 81 12.63 -1.01 -0.66
CA GLN A 81 12.71 -0.01 -1.70
C GLN A 81 12.21 1.32 -1.14
N VAL A 82 12.84 2.40 -1.55
CA VAL A 82 12.36 3.76 -1.25
C VAL A 82 12.33 4.55 -2.54
N LEU A 83 11.15 5.02 -2.90
CA LEU A 83 10.95 5.98 -3.98
C LEU A 83 10.95 7.37 -3.33
N GLY A 84 11.88 8.22 -3.74
CA GLY A 84 12.14 9.51 -3.12
C GLY A 84 11.98 10.68 -4.08
N PRO A 85 12.67 11.80 -3.81
CA PRO A 85 12.55 13.02 -4.59
C PRO A 85 12.84 12.80 -6.07
N GLY A 86 11.99 13.40 -6.93
CA GLY A 86 12.12 13.24 -8.38
C GLY A 86 11.83 11.83 -8.88
N ASP A 87 11.08 11.04 -8.11
CA ASP A 87 10.80 9.62 -8.35
C ASP A 87 12.07 8.76 -8.48
N GLU A 88 13.14 9.16 -7.79
CA GLU A 88 14.36 8.35 -7.74
C GLU A 88 14.12 7.11 -6.87
N LEU A 89 14.24 5.92 -7.47
CA LEU A 89 14.16 4.65 -6.76
C LEU A 89 15.53 4.22 -6.24
N VAL A 90 15.60 3.93 -4.96
CA VAL A 90 16.73 3.25 -4.31
C VAL A 90 16.23 1.99 -3.63
N TRP A 91 17.03 0.91 -3.65
CA TRP A 91 16.60 -0.35 -3.08
C TRP A 91 17.76 -1.19 -2.55
N ARG A 92 17.43 -2.13 -1.70
CA ARG A 92 18.37 -3.10 -1.17
C ARG A 92 17.72 -4.47 -0.98
N SER A 93 18.40 -5.51 -1.44
CA SER A 93 18.02 -6.89 -1.15
C SER A 93 18.40 -7.27 0.28
N LEU A 94 17.57 -8.05 0.92
CA LEU A 94 17.70 -8.63 2.24
C LEU A 94 17.55 -10.16 2.12
N PRO A 95 18.56 -10.85 1.56
CA PRO A 95 18.41 -12.25 1.13
C PRO A 95 18.30 -13.23 2.29
N ASP A 96 18.69 -12.86 3.50
CA ASP A 96 18.54 -13.73 4.68
C ASP A 96 17.17 -13.52 5.33
N ALA A 97 16.20 -14.35 4.96
CA ALA A 97 14.85 -14.36 5.52
C ALA A 97 14.83 -14.49 7.07
N ARG A 98 15.90 -15.00 7.69
CA ARG A 98 16.00 -15.11 9.15
C ARG A 98 16.20 -13.76 9.85
N GLY A 99 16.57 -12.73 9.10
CA GLY A 99 16.60 -11.35 9.58
C GLY A 99 15.24 -10.68 9.66
N PHE A 100 14.22 -11.31 9.06
CA PHE A 100 12.84 -10.80 9.12
C PHE A 100 12.16 -11.23 10.44
N TRP A 101 11.40 -10.31 11.00
CA TRP A 101 10.55 -10.57 12.16
C TRP A 101 9.24 -9.81 12.02
N ALA A 102 8.19 -10.34 12.61
CA ALA A 102 6.90 -9.67 12.68
C ALA A 102 6.13 -10.08 13.94
N ASP A 103 5.36 -9.17 14.49
CA ASP A 103 4.42 -9.46 15.58
C ASP A 103 3.16 -10.13 15.01
N ARG A 104 2.60 -11.09 15.74
CA ARG A 104 1.41 -11.83 15.30
C ARG A 104 0.10 -11.16 15.62
N THR A 105 0.10 -10.17 16.50
CA THR A 105 -1.09 -9.54 17.03
C THR A 105 -1.22 -8.07 16.69
N HIS A 106 -0.11 -7.43 16.30
CA HIS A 106 -0.04 -6.01 15.96
C HIS A 106 0.73 -5.80 14.67
N LEU A 107 0.45 -4.71 13.98
CA LEU A 107 1.31 -4.28 12.88
C LEU A 107 2.65 -3.79 13.46
N ALA A 108 3.60 -4.67 13.50
CA ALA A 108 4.99 -4.40 13.83
C ALA A 108 5.85 -5.44 13.14
N LEU A 109 6.76 -5.01 12.30
CA LEU A 109 7.64 -5.85 11.50
C LEU A 109 8.98 -5.17 11.26
N GLY A 110 9.95 -5.96 10.85
CA GLY A 110 11.24 -5.45 10.42
C GLY A 110 12.08 -6.52 9.76
N HIS A 111 13.06 -6.08 9.00
CA HIS A 111 14.07 -6.95 8.42
C HIS A 111 15.44 -6.31 8.62
N TRP A 112 16.29 -6.99 9.39
CA TRP A 112 17.59 -6.49 9.81
C TRP A 112 18.70 -7.29 9.12
N GLY A 113 19.46 -6.63 8.28
CA GLY A 113 20.59 -7.20 7.59
C GLY A 113 21.93 -6.99 8.31
N GLY A 114 22.92 -7.80 7.97
CA GLY A 114 24.27 -7.67 8.50
C GLY A 114 24.47 -8.16 9.93
N LEU A 115 23.47 -8.79 10.54
CA LEU A 115 23.55 -9.37 11.88
C LEU A 115 23.86 -10.88 11.82
N SER A 116 24.69 -11.37 12.74
CA SER A 116 24.78 -12.80 13.00
C SER A 116 23.45 -13.33 13.56
N ARG A 117 23.21 -14.64 13.40
CA ARG A 117 22.01 -15.31 13.93
C ARG A 117 21.81 -15.03 15.42
N GLN A 118 22.89 -15.05 16.21
CA GLN A 118 22.80 -14.80 17.65
C GLN A 118 22.42 -13.34 17.96
N GLN A 119 22.96 -12.38 17.21
CA GLN A 119 22.60 -10.97 17.35
C GLN A 119 21.15 -10.71 16.94
N ALA A 120 20.70 -11.27 15.81
CA ALA A 120 19.33 -11.14 15.38
C ALA A 120 18.36 -11.72 16.42
N LEU A 121 18.57 -12.94 16.92
CA LEU A 121 17.74 -13.56 17.93
C LEU A 121 17.70 -12.78 19.27
N ALA A 122 18.78 -12.09 19.62
CA ALA A 122 18.82 -11.24 20.82
C ALA A 122 17.99 -9.97 20.69
N LEU A 123 17.62 -9.57 19.45
CA LEU A 123 16.83 -8.37 19.18
C LEU A 123 15.34 -8.66 18.91
N VAL A 124 15.03 -9.85 18.39
CA VAL A 124 13.67 -10.25 18.00
C VAL A 124 12.88 -10.83 19.17
N PRO A 125 11.56 -10.58 19.32
CA PRO A 125 10.70 -9.65 18.61
C PRO A 125 10.62 -8.30 19.34
N ARG A 126 11.61 -7.48 19.24
CA ARG A 126 11.68 -6.24 19.98
C ARG A 126 11.68 -5.03 19.05
N ARG A 127 10.66 -4.19 19.20
CA ARG A 127 10.70 -2.84 18.64
C ARG A 127 11.83 -2.05 19.30
N LEU A 128 12.83 -1.69 18.51
CA LEU A 128 13.91 -0.81 18.94
C LEU A 128 13.45 0.65 18.85
N ASN A 129 13.83 1.49 19.80
CA ASN A 129 13.67 2.92 19.65
C ASN A 129 14.67 3.46 18.59
N GLU A 130 14.55 4.74 18.24
CA GLU A 130 15.39 5.36 17.20
C GLU A 130 16.87 5.14 17.43
N GLN A 131 17.38 5.49 18.62
CA GLN A 131 18.79 5.37 18.94
C GLN A 131 19.26 3.91 18.93
N GLU A 132 18.54 3.02 19.60
CA GLU A 132 18.88 1.59 19.63
C GLU A 132 18.92 1.00 18.22
N PHE A 133 17.99 1.43 17.34
CA PHE A 133 17.93 0.93 15.98
C PHE A 133 19.16 1.34 15.17
N PHE A 134 19.50 2.63 15.15
CA PHE A 134 20.64 3.12 14.38
C PHE A 134 22.00 2.68 14.95
N ASP A 135 22.07 2.40 16.25
CA ASP A 135 23.30 1.91 16.90
C ASP A 135 23.54 0.42 16.68
N ARG A 136 22.49 -0.39 16.51
CA ARG A 136 22.57 -1.86 16.57
C ARG A 136 22.24 -2.57 15.27
N VAL A 137 21.47 -1.98 14.38
CA VAL A 137 21.10 -2.55 13.09
C VAL A 137 22.00 -1.99 12.00
N PRO A 138 22.85 -2.79 11.35
CA PRO A 138 23.79 -2.28 10.33
C PRO A 138 23.07 -1.71 9.10
N PHE A 139 21.95 -2.33 8.68
CA PHE A 139 21.03 -1.85 7.65
C PHE A 139 19.71 -2.64 7.74
N GLY A 140 18.65 -2.03 7.29
CA GLY A 140 17.31 -2.62 7.30
C GLY A 140 16.25 -1.62 7.72
N TYR A 141 15.11 -2.16 8.10
CA TYR A 141 13.95 -1.37 8.51
C TYR A 141 13.20 -2.01 9.66
N GLN A 142 12.40 -1.22 10.33
CA GLN A 142 11.27 -1.66 11.14
C GLN A 142 10.11 -0.67 11.01
N ALA A 143 8.90 -1.20 10.91
CA ALA A 143 7.69 -0.43 10.72
C ALA A 143 6.53 -0.97 11.54
N GLY A 144 5.55 -0.13 11.81
CA GLY A 144 4.35 -0.48 12.53
C GLY A 144 3.21 0.48 12.23
N ASP A 145 2.14 0.35 12.98
CA ASP A 145 0.95 1.19 12.86
C ASP A 145 1.20 2.67 13.21
N ARG A 146 2.24 2.95 14.00
CA ARG A 146 2.54 4.29 14.53
C ARG A 146 3.97 4.75 14.30
N PHE A 147 4.77 4.02 13.55
CA PHE A 147 6.16 4.37 13.31
C PHE A 147 6.71 3.70 12.07
N ASN A 148 7.74 4.29 11.49
CA ASN A 148 8.54 3.70 10.45
C ASN A 148 9.96 4.25 10.56
N GLN A 149 10.95 3.38 10.51
CA GLN A 149 12.36 3.77 10.52
C GLN A 149 13.22 2.74 9.78
N GLY A 150 14.33 3.22 9.25
CA GLY A 150 15.23 2.35 8.53
C GLY A 150 16.46 3.11 8.02
N HIS A 151 17.41 2.35 7.54
CA HIS A 151 18.54 2.88 6.82
C HIS A 151 19.25 1.81 5.99
N PHE A 152 19.95 2.26 4.97
CA PHE A 152 20.90 1.48 4.20
C PHE A 152 21.87 2.40 3.46
N TYR A 153 22.97 1.82 3.00
CA TYR A 153 24.01 2.51 2.25
C TYR A 153 23.92 2.11 0.79
N LEU A 154 24.13 3.09 -0.08
CA LEU A 154 24.22 2.92 -1.52
C LEU A 154 25.64 2.49 -1.92
N PRO A 155 25.85 1.95 -3.13
CA PRO A 155 27.17 1.53 -3.60
C PRO A 155 28.20 2.66 -3.67
N ASP A 156 27.76 3.91 -3.87
CA ASP A 156 28.60 5.11 -3.88
C ASP A 156 28.99 5.62 -2.50
N GLY A 157 28.46 5.02 -1.44
CA GLY A 157 28.69 5.40 -0.05
C GLY A 157 27.67 6.36 0.54
N ASP A 158 26.75 6.87 -0.27
CA ASP A 158 25.62 7.64 0.23
C ASP A 158 24.69 6.79 1.11
N ALA A 159 23.95 7.44 1.98
CA ALA A 159 23.03 6.78 2.88
C ALA A 159 21.61 7.31 2.70
N ILE A 160 20.67 6.40 2.83
CA ILE A 160 19.25 6.74 3.01
C ILE A 160 18.88 6.34 4.44
N ARG A 161 18.33 7.29 5.19
CA ARG A 161 17.94 7.09 6.59
C ARG A 161 16.61 7.76 6.85
N TRP A 162 15.76 7.15 7.65
CA TRP A 162 14.48 7.76 8.03
C TRP A 162 14.05 7.32 9.41
N HIS A 163 13.36 8.21 10.08
CA HIS A 163 12.61 7.93 11.29
C HIS A 163 11.41 8.86 11.36
N TYR A 164 10.21 8.30 11.48
CA TYR A 164 9.01 9.08 11.72
C TYR A 164 7.99 8.29 12.53
N ARG A 165 7.14 9.06 13.22
CA ARG A 165 5.97 8.56 13.94
C ARG A 165 4.73 8.91 13.14
N ILE A 166 3.71 8.08 13.26
CA ILE A 166 2.41 8.26 12.59
C ILE A 166 1.34 8.34 13.67
N GLU A 167 0.52 9.38 13.63
CA GLU A 167 -0.73 9.45 14.36
C GLU A 167 -1.87 9.11 13.39
N PRO A 168 -2.46 7.90 13.49
CA PRO A 168 -3.53 7.47 12.60
C PRO A 168 -4.76 8.36 12.76
N GLN A 169 -5.28 8.88 11.64
CA GLN A 169 -6.48 9.71 11.59
C GLN A 169 -7.67 8.93 11.03
N ILE A 170 -7.52 8.35 9.84
CA ILE A 170 -8.56 7.66 9.12
C ILE A 170 -8.05 6.28 8.69
N ARG A 171 -8.71 5.22 9.14
CA ARG A 171 -8.53 3.86 8.62
C ARG A 171 -9.54 3.59 7.51
N TYR A 172 -9.27 2.60 6.67
CA TYR A 172 -10.24 2.23 5.63
C TYR A 172 -11.56 1.78 6.25
N GLY A 173 -12.67 2.36 5.76
CA GLY A 173 -14.02 2.10 6.28
C GLY A 173 -14.36 2.77 7.60
N SER A 174 -13.50 3.69 8.09
CA SER A 174 -13.74 4.44 9.34
C SER A 174 -15.13 5.08 9.38
N PRO A 175 -15.81 5.11 10.54
CA PRO A 175 -15.33 4.76 11.88
C PRO A 175 -15.29 3.25 12.18
N GLN A 176 -15.83 2.42 11.31
CA GLN A 176 -15.82 0.95 11.44
C GLN A 176 -14.83 0.42 10.41
N ALA A 177 -13.65 -0.03 10.83
CA ALA A 177 -12.69 -0.56 9.88
C ALA A 177 -13.31 -1.70 9.04
N GLU A 178 -13.10 -1.63 7.72
CA GLU A 178 -13.60 -2.61 6.75
C GLU A 178 -12.46 -3.27 5.99
N ALA A 179 -12.74 -4.46 5.46
CA ALA A 179 -11.88 -5.10 4.49
C ALA A 179 -11.95 -4.37 3.14
N THR A 180 -10.81 -4.08 2.53
CA THR A 180 -10.76 -3.34 1.25
C THR A 180 -11.55 -4.06 0.15
N MET A 181 -11.44 -5.38 0.09
CA MET A 181 -12.16 -6.23 -0.86
C MET A 181 -13.45 -6.83 -0.28
N GLY A 182 -14.00 -6.22 0.78
CA GLY A 182 -15.20 -6.70 1.44
C GLY A 182 -15.03 -8.11 2.01
N TRP A 183 -16.11 -8.88 2.04
CA TRP A 183 -16.14 -10.25 2.60
C TRP A 183 -15.23 -11.23 1.83
N LEU A 184 -14.91 -10.94 0.57
CA LEU A 184 -14.00 -11.75 -0.25
C LEU A 184 -12.58 -11.82 0.34
N SER A 185 -12.16 -10.81 1.10
CA SER A 185 -10.85 -10.81 1.79
C SER A 185 -10.68 -11.94 2.80
N TYR A 186 -11.79 -12.55 3.24
CA TYR A 186 -11.78 -13.68 4.18
C TYR A 186 -11.58 -15.04 3.49
N LEU A 187 -11.62 -15.09 2.19
CA LEU A 187 -11.48 -16.32 1.43
C LEU A 187 -10.04 -16.44 0.88
N PRO A 188 -9.31 -17.51 1.23
CA PRO A 188 -7.92 -17.71 0.80
C PRO A 188 -7.78 -18.07 -0.70
N VAL A 189 -8.86 -18.02 -1.45
CA VAL A 189 -8.90 -18.32 -2.90
C VAL A 189 -8.79 -17.07 -3.77
N PHE A 190 -8.86 -15.88 -3.18
CA PHE A 190 -8.72 -14.61 -3.90
C PHE A 190 -7.32 -14.05 -3.70
N GLU A 191 -6.47 -14.20 -4.68
CA GLU A 191 -5.10 -13.68 -4.71
C GLU A 191 -4.91 -12.69 -5.88
N PRO A 192 -4.09 -11.66 -5.70
CA PRO A 192 -3.50 -11.23 -4.43
C PRO A 192 -4.52 -10.60 -3.49
N GLY A 193 -4.29 -10.73 -2.19
CA GLY A 193 -5.00 -9.96 -1.19
C GLY A 193 -4.47 -8.54 -1.11
N TRP A 194 -5.33 -7.60 -0.79
CA TRP A 194 -5.01 -6.19 -0.63
C TRP A 194 -5.80 -5.55 0.51
N GLN A 195 -5.11 -4.80 1.37
CA GLN A 195 -5.73 -4.09 2.49
C GLN A 195 -5.14 -2.70 2.64
N ILE A 196 -5.98 -1.68 2.56
CA ILE A 196 -5.65 -0.32 2.97
C ILE A 196 -5.66 -0.28 4.50
N LEU A 197 -4.50 -0.09 5.11
CA LEU A 197 -4.30 -0.07 6.55
C LEU A 197 -4.59 1.30 7.14
N LEU A 198 -4.16 2.35 6.44
CA LEU A 198 -4.27 3.74 6.83
C LEU A 198 -4.55 4.59 5.60
N SER A 199 -5.77 5.10 5.49
CA SER A 199 -6.13 6.01 4.40
C SER A 199 -5.52 7.40 4.61
N ARG A 200 -5.44 7.85 5.89
CA ARG A 200 -4.79 9.09 6.27
C ARG A 200 -4.28 9.04 7.71
N GLY A 201 -3.06 9.47 7.90
CA GLY A 201 -2.45 9.76 9.19
C GLY A 201 -1.63 11.03 9.11
N ASP A 202 -1.16 11.49 10.26
CA ASP A 202 -0.23 12.61 10.39
C ASP A 202 1.13 12.08 10.82
N ALA A 203 2.13 12.21 9.95
CA ALA A 203 3.49 11.77 10.21
C ALA A 203 4.35 12.93 10.67
N THR A 204 5.17 12.67 11.69
CA THR A 204 6.17 13.63 12.19
C THR A 204 7.51 12.93 12.35
N GLY A 205 8.55 13.51 11.79
CA GLY A 205 9.89 12.95 11.81
C GLY A 205 10.79 13.51 10.74
N TRP A 206 11.64 12.66 10.21
CA TRP A 206 12.64 13.07 9.24
C TRP A 206 13.03 11.95 8.27
N ILE A 207 13.48 12.37 7.10
CA ILE A 207 14.14 11.53 6.09
C ILE A 207 15.43 12.21 5.69
N ASP A 208 16.55 11.48 5.72
CA ASP A 208 17.85 11.88 5.19
C ASP A 208 18.04 11.12 3.87
N TRP A 209 18.00 11.87 2.78
CA TRP A 209 18.12 11.36 1.43
C TRP A 209 19.44 11.83 0.83
N LYS A 210 20.44 10.95 0.82
CA LYS A 210 21.78 11.26 0.26
C LYS A 210 22.36 12.56 0.82
N GLY A 211 22.30 12.72 2.15
CA GLY A 211 22.77 13.89 2.86
C GLY A 211 21.85 15.12 2.84
N ARG A 212 20.73 15.08 2.12
CA ARG A 212 19.69 16.11 2.21
C ARG A 212 18.63 15.70 3.23
N ARG A 213 18.46 16.52 4.26
CA ARG A 213 17.48 16.32 5.34
C ARG A 213 16.13 16.92 4.98
N TYR A 214 15.09 16.13 5.17
CA TYR A 214 13.68 16.51 5.09
C TYR A 214 13.06 16.29 6.46
N ASP A 215 12.89 17.37 7.22
CA ASP A 215 12.13 17.36 8.48
C ASP A 215 10.67 17.72 8.21
N PHE A 216 9.74 17.04 8.86
CA PHE A 216 8.31 17.28 8.66
C PHE A 216 7.51 17.08 9.94
N VAL A 217 6.41 17.84 10.03
CA VAL A 217 5.44 17.76 11.11
C VAL A 217 4.05 17.65 10.49
N SER A 218 3.28 16.66 10.95
CA SER A 218 1.91 16.40 10.48
C SER A 218 1.78 16.23 8.96
N ALA A 219 2.79 15.63 8.33
CA ALA A 219 2.73 15.30 6.91
C ALA A 219 1.73 14.17 6.68
N PRO A 220 0.89 14.24 5.61
CA PRO A 220 -0.02 13.16 5.28
C PRO A 220 0.69 11.83 5.09
N ALA A 221 0.23 10.81 5.81
CA ALA A 221 0.72 9.43 5.74
C ALA A 221 -0.36 8.49 5.22
N TYR A 222 0.07 7.49 4.47
CA TYR A 222 -0.74 6.39 3.93
C TYR A 222 -0.04 5.07 4.18
N ALA A 223 -0.81 3.98 4.32
CA ALA A 223 -0.25 2.64 4.38
C ALA A 223 -1.22 1.58 3.84
N GLU A 224 -0.67 0.59 3.15
CA GLU A 224 -1.39 -0.58 2.69
C GLU A 224 -0.53 -1.85 2.77
N LYS A 225 -1.19 -2.99 2.61
CA LYS A 225 -0.56 -4.31 2.58
C LYS A 225 -1.10 -5.13 1.43
N ASN A 226 -0.18 -5.82 0.76
CA ASN A 226 -0.47 -6.82 -0.27
C ASN A 226 0.10 -8.19 0.14
N TRP A 227 -0.54 -9.28 -0.32
CA TRP A 227 -0.05 -10.64 -0.04
C TRP A 227 -0.60 -11.65 -1.05
N GLY A 228 0.11 -12.77 -1.23
CA GLY A 228 -0.33 -13.86 -2.12
C GLY A 228 0.82 -14.52 -2.87
N GLY A 229 0.51 -15.17 -3.97
CA GLY A 229 1.50 -15.80 -4.82
C GLY A 229 2.22 -14.83 -5.76
N ALA A 230 1.51 -13.83 -6.26
CA ALA A 230 2.02 -12.79 -7.16
C ALA A 230 1.07 -11.58 -7.17
N PHE A 231 1.54 -10.46 -7.73
CA PHE A 231 0.67 -9.34 -8.06
C PHE A 231 -0.28 -9.69 -9.22
N PRO A 232 -1.35 -8.88 -9.48
CA PRO A 232 -2.27 -9.14 -10.58
C PRO A 232 -1.55 -9.20 -11.94
N LEU A 233 -2.16 -9.85 -12.92
CA LEU A 233 -1.60 -9.92 -14.28
C LEU A 233 -1.47 -8.54 -14.94
N ARG A 234 -2.38 -7.64 -14.63
CA ARG A 234 -2.39 -6.24 -15.06
C ARG A 234 -3.12 -5.43 -14.02
N TRP A 235 -2.58 -4.26 -13.65
CA TRP A 235 -3.25 -3.36 -12.70
C TRP A 235 -2.89 -1.91 -12.96
N PHE A 236 -3.69 -1.03 -12.40
CA PHE A 236 -3.36 0.37 -12.16
C PHE A 236 -3.74 0.74 -10.73
N TRP A 237 -3.10 1.77 -10.21
CA TRP A 237 -3.38 2.30 -8.88
C TRP A 237 -3.22 3.82 -8.87
N MET A 238 -4.07 4.48 -8.08
CA MET A 238 -4.01 5.91 -7.82
C MET A 238 -4.27 6.15 -6.34
N GLN A 239 -3.43 6.97 -5.71
CA GLN A 239 -3.60 7.34 -4.30
C GLN A 239 -3.29 8.82 -4.10
N CYS A 240 -4.12 9.47 -3.29
CA CYS A 240 -3.89 10.84 -2.88
C CYS A 240 -4.47 11.07 -1.48
N ASN A 241 -3.69 11.72 -0.61
CA ASN A 241 -4.13 12.17 0.70
C ASN A 241 -3.68 13.62 1.00
N ARG A 242 -3.33 14.36 -0.06
CA ARG A 242 -3.02 15.78 -0.01
C ARG A 242 -3.72 16.48 -1.17
N PHE A 243 -4.89 16.99 -0.92
CA PHE A 243 -5.71 17.76 -1.84
C PHE A 243 -5.60 19.26 -1.56
N GLU A 244 -5.90 20.11 -2.55
CA GLU A 244 -5.73 21.55 -2.44
C GLU A 244 -6.77 22.22 -1.55
N ARG A 245 -8.04 21.78 -1.63
CA ARG A 245 -9.18 22.43 -0.99
C ARG A 245 -9.63 21.75 0.29
N ILE A 246 -9.53 20.41 0.34
CA ILE A 246 -10.00 19.60 1.46
C ILE A 246 -8.82 18.83 2.05
N PRO A 247 -8.13 19.40 3.05
CA PRO A 247 -6.92 18.78 3.61
C PRO A 247 -7.14 17.41 4.24
N SER A 248 -8.36 17.11 4.69
CA SER A 248 -8.73 15.83 5.28
C SER A 248 -9.07 14.74 4.25
N LEU A 249 -9.20 15.11 2.98
CA LEU A 249 -9.58 14.18 1.91
C LEU A 249 -8.47 13.19 1.62
N SER A 250 -8.84 11.91 1.54
CA SER A 250 -7.99 10.85 1.03
C SER A 250 -8.74 10.01 0.01
N LEU A 251 -8.00 9.54 -0.98
CA LEU A 251 -8.48 8.73 -2.08
C LEU A 251 -7.53 7.55 -2.30
N THR A 252 -8.10 6.38 -2.53
CA THR A 252 -7.41 5.24 -3.11
C THR A 252 -8.30 4.62 -4.17
N CYS A 253 -7.76 4.44 -5.38
CA CYS A 253 -8.41 3.81 -6.52
C CYS A 253 -7.48 2.76 -7.09
N ALA A 254 -8.02 1.61 -7.45
CA ALA A 254 -7.26 0.57 -8.14
C ALA A 254 -8.16 -0.20 -9.11
N GLY A 255 -7.54 -0.72 -10.15
CA GLY A 255 -8.15 -1.72 -11.03
C GLY A 255 -7.15 -2.81 -11.35
N GLY A 256 -7.63 -4.04 -11.45
CA GLY A 256 -6.76 -5.19 -11.69
C GLY A 256 -7.46 -6.31 -12.46
N ILE A 257 -6.67 -7.11 -13.19
CA ILE A 257 -7.12 -8.39 -13.71
C ILE A 257 -6.75 -9.46 -12.69
N ARG A 258 -7.74 -10.06 -12.09
CA ARG A 258 -7.57 -11.20 -11.17
C ARG A 258 -8.00 -12.50 -11.84
N ASP A 259 -7.36 -13.56 -11.45
CA ASP A 259 -7.81 -14.92 -11.78
C ASP A 259 -8.74 -15.44 -10.67
N VAL A 260 -9.90 -15.90 -11.05
CA VAL A 260 -10.87 -16.52 -10.14
C VAL A 260 -11.21 -17.88 -10.70
N LEU A 261 -10.63 -18.95 -10.15
CA LEU A 261 -10.86 -20.33 -10.57
C LEU A 261 -10.61 -20.55 -12.08
N GLY A 262 -9.59 -19.91 -12.65
CA GLY A 262 -9.23 -20.00 -14.07
C GLY A 262 -10.01 -19.04 -14.99
N TRP A 263 -10.80 -18.13 -14.43
CA TRP A 263 -11.46 -17.06 -15.17
C TRP A 263 -10.84 -15.70 -14.84
N GLN A 264 -10.44 -14.98 -15.86
CA GLN A 264 -9.92 -13.63 -15.71
C GLN A 264 -11.08 -12.63 -15.60
N GLN A 265 -11.06 -11.84 -14.55
CA GLN A 265 -12.04 -10.79 -14.29
C GLN A 265 -11.32 -9.46 -14.06
N SER A 266 -11.70 -8.45 -14.84
CA SER A 266 -11.31 -7.07 -14.56
C SER A 266 -12.22 -6.50 -13.48
N VAL A 267 -11.61 -6.01 -12.41
CA VAL A 267 -12.30 -5.38 -11.28
C VAL A 267 -11.67 -4.05 -10.96
N GLY A 268 -12.48 -3.07 -10.60
CA GLY A 268 -12.02 -1.76 -10.18
C GLY A 268 -12.77 -1.28 -8.95
N MET A 269 -12.10 -0.44 -8.16
CA MET A 269 -12.69 0.18 -6.99
C MET A 269 -12.13 1.58 -6.76
N VAL A 270 -12.89 2.42 -6.10
CA VAL A 270 -12.41 3.67 -5.52
C VAL A 270 -13.04 3.89 -4.15
N ALA A 271 -12.22 4.38 -3.22
CA ALA A 271 -12.63 4.75 -1.89
C ALA A 271 -12.18 6.17 -1.56
N LEU A 272 -13.06 6.92 -0.95
CA LEU A 272 -12.88 8.31 -0.54
C LEU A 272 -13.23 8.46 0.93
N HIS A 273 -12.35 9.11 1.69
CA HIS A 273 -12.60 9.47 3.07
C HIS A 273 -12.33 10.96 3.27
N TRP A 274 -13.15 11.64 4.06
CA TRP A 274 -12.86 13.01 4.51
C TRP A 274 -13.59 13.34 5.80
N HIS A 275 -13.00 14.26 6.57
CA HIS A 275 -13.57 14.84 7.78
C HIS A 275 -14.00 16.29 7.56
N ASP A 276 -14.85 16.78 8.43
CA ASP A 276 -15.16 18.20 8.63
C ASP A 276 -15.72 18.92 7.41
N VAL A 277 -16.47 18.21 6.59
CA VAL A 277 -17.24 18.86 5.55
C VAL A 277 -18.45 19.51 6.20
N HIS A 278 -18.50 20.85 6.17
CA HIS A 278 -19.70 21.59 6.55
C HIS A 278 -20.83 21.28 5.57
N TRP A 279 -21.72 20.41 5.99
CA TRP A 279 -22.92 20.10 5.24
C TRP A 279 -23.91 21.27 5.32
N LYS A 280 -24.84 21.31 4.38
CA LYS A 280 -25.94 22.27 4.40
C LYS A 280 -26.77 22.25 5.69
N ASP A 281 -26.63 21.21 6.50
CA ASP A 281 -27.28 21.03 7.81
C ASP A 281 -26.38 21.39 9.01
N GLY A 282 -25.16 21.90 8.76
CA GLY A 282 -24.23 22.35 9.81
C GLY A 282 -23.58 21.21 10.63
N LYS A 283 -23.74 19.95 10.22
CA LYS A 283 -23.12 18.83 10.91
C LYS A 283 -21.71 18.61 10.39
N THR A 284 -20.75 18.61 11.29
CA THR A 284 -19.41 18.10 11.06
C THR A 284 -19.45 16.58 11.19
N GLY A 285 -18.82 15.86 10.27
CA GLY A 285 -18.79 14.40 10.33
C GLY A 285 -17.79 13.78 9.36
N GLU A 286 -17.42 12.58 9.68
CA GLU A 286 -16.61 11.75 8.80
C GLU A 286 -17.48 11.16 7.69
N ARG A 287 -16.97 11.18 6.45
CA ARG A 287 -17.58 10.49 5.32
C ARG A 287 -16.66 9.44 4.73
N PHE A 288 -17.30 8.34 4.41
CA PHE A 288 -16.71 7.26 3.64
C PHE A 288 -17.60 6.94 2.44
N LEU A 289 -17.05 7.10 1.24
CA LEU A 289 -17.70 6.63 0.01
C LEU A 289 -16.82 5.56 -0.62
N LYS A 290 -17.41 4.43 -0.94
CA LYS A 290 -16.75 3.36 -1.69
C LYS A 290 -17.58 2.95 -2.89
N PHE A 291 -16.90 2.72 -3.98
CA PHE A 291 -17.43 2.17 -5.21
C PHE A 291 -16.67 0.88 -5.47
N VAL A 292 -17.35 -0.22 -5.31
CA VAL A 292 -16.83 -1.59 -5.46
C VAL A 292 -17.78 -2.37 -6.38
N PRO A 293 -17.36 -3.51 -6.97
CA PRO A 293 -18.20 -4.24 -7.91
C PRO A 293 -19.60 -4.61 -7.40
N GLU A 294 -19.75 -4.75 -6.08
CA GLU A 294 -21.00 -5.13 -5.45
C GLU A 294 -22.03 -4.00 -5.39
N ASN A 295 -21.61 -2.73 -5.46
CA ASN A 295 -22.49 -1.58 -5.28
C ASN A 295 -22.41 -0.53 -6.38
N SER A 296 -21.56 -0.73 -7.37
CA SER A 296 -21.32 0.25 -8.43
C SER A 296 -20.91 -0.39 -9.75
N ARG A 297 -21.10 0.36 -10.82
CA ARG A 297 -20.53 0.06 -12.13
C ARG A 297 -19.34 0.98 -12.34
N SER A 298 -18.24 0.41 -12.73
CA SER A 298 -17.00 1.17 -13.03
C SER A 298 -16.60 1.04 -14.49
N ARG A 299 -15.97 2.09 -15.00
CA ARG A 299 -15.31 2.12 -16.31
C ARG A 299 -14.01 2.87 -16.18
N TRP A 300 -13.04 2.50 -17.02
CA TRP A 300 -11.77 3.18 -17.05
C TRP A 300 -11.11 3.13 -18.41
N ARG A 301 -10.22 4.08 -18.59
CA ARG A 301 -9.25 4.11 -19.67
C ARG A 301 -7.89 4.47 -19.06
N VAL A 302 -6.93 3.58 -19.15
CA VAL A 302 -5.59 3.80 -18.63
C VAL A 302 -4.61 3.58 -19.76
N SER A 303 -3.80 4.60 -20.06
CA SER A 303 -2.70 4.52 -21.01
C SER A 303 -1.57 3.65 -20.46
N PRO A 304 -0.69 3.13 -21.30
CA PRO A 304 0.53 2.46 -20.82
C PRO A 304 1.33 3.29 -19.82
N TRP A 305 1.30 4.61 -19.99
CA TRP A 305 1.82 5.59 -19.04
C TRP A 305 1.22 6.98 -19.31
N GLY A 306 1.18 7.82 -18.29
CA GLY A 306 0.88 9.25 -18.37
C GLY A 306 -0.59 9.62 -18.19
N GLN A 307 -1.55 8.70 -18.33
CA GLN A 307 -2.97 9.04 -18.22
C GLN A 307 -3.82 7.92 -17.62
N TRP A 308 -4.64 8.28 -16.63
CA TRP A 308 -5.60 7.42 -15.94
C TRP A 308 -6.96 8.10 -15.90
N GLU A 309 -7.96 7.49 -16.48
CA GLU A 309 -9.36 7.90 -16.37
C GLU A 309 -10.12 6.79 -15.66
N PHE A 310 -10.82 7.11 -14.60
CA PHE A 310 -11.67 6.16 -13.88
C PHE A 310 -13.00 6.82 -13.51
N GLU A 311 -14.09 6.14 -13.78
CA GLU A 311 -15.42 6.54 -13.35
C GLU A 311 -16.15 5.38 -12.70
N ALA A 312 -16.92 5.70 -11.65
CA ALA A 312 -17.85 4.74 -11.08
C ALA A 312 -19.18 5.41 -10.72
N GLU A 313 -20.25 4.65 -10.83
CA GLU A 313 -21.61 5.08 -10.53
C GLU A 313 -22.33 4.01 -9.70
N SER A 314 -22.90 4.45 -8.59
CA SER A 314 -23.85 3.72 -7.75
C SER A 314 -25.24 4.34 -7.87
N ASP A 315 -26.22 3.79 -7.18
CA ASP A 315 -27.58 4.35 -7.16
C ASP A 315 -27.62 5.80 -6.66
N ARG A 316 -26.71 6.17 -5.76
CA ARG A 316 -26.70 7.47 -5.08
C ARG A 316 -25.56 8.40 -5.46
N TYR A 317 -24.42 7.87 -5.81
CA TYR A 317 -23.20 8.65 -6.04
C TYR A 317 -22.55 8.29 -7.36
N ARG A 318 -21.89 9.28 -7.95
CA ARG A 318 -20.97 9.12 -9.10
C ARG A 318 -19.62 9.74 -8.74
N VAL A 319 -18.56 9.12 -9.19
CA VAL A 319 -17.19 9.65 -9.08
C VAL A 319 -16.51 9.65 -10.44
N SER A 320 -15.68 10.66 -10.69
CA SER A 320 -14.79 10.73 -11.85
C SER A 320 -13.41 11.14 -11.38
N LEU A 321 -12.40 10.41 -11.83
CA LEU A 321 -10.99 10.64 -11.58
C LEU A 321 -10.26 10.82 -12.90
N LEU A 322 -9.39 11.81 -12.94
CA LEU A 322 -8.45 12.01 -14.04
C LEU A 322 -7.06 12.17 -13.45
N GLY A 323 -6.24 11.13 -13.61
CA GLY A 323 -4.82 11.13 -13.27
C GLY A 323 -3.98 11.47 -14.49
N HIS A 324 -2.93 12.27 -14.29
CA HIS A 324 -1.99 12.63 -15.34
C HIS A 324 -0.57 12.80 -14.78
N THR A 325 0.43 12.45 -15.58
CA THR A 325 1.83 12.76 -15.30
C THR A 325 2.62 12.91 -16.60
N ASP A 326 3.53 13.88 -16.61
CA ASP A 326 4.56 14.03 -17.64
C ASP A 326 5.92 13.46 -17.15
N ALA A 327 5.98 12.98 -15.89
CA ALA A 327 7.18 12.39 -15.36
C ALA A 327 7.53 11.07 -16.07
N THR A 328 8.83 10.78 -16.17
CA THR A 328 9.29 9.48 -16.64
C THR A 328 8.86 8.39 -15.67
N ALA A 329 8.35 7.29 -16.20
CA ALA A 329 7.96 6.13 -15.41
C ALA A 329 9.16 5.55 -14.65
N THR A 330 9.05 5.41 -13.34
CA THR A 330 10.08 4.78 -12.53
C THR A 330 9.75 3.31 -12.32
N PRO A 331 10.63 2.39 -12.77
CA PRO A 331 10.40 0.97 -12.57
C PRO A 331 10.58 0.58 -11.09
N VAL A 332 9.61 -0.13 -10.54
CA VAL A 332 9.59 -0.62 -9.15
C VAL A 332 9.51 -2.15 -9.15
N MET A 333 10.22 -2.78 -8.23
CA MET A 333 10.17 -4.24 -8.08
C MET A 333 8.91 -4.67 -7.35
N VAL A 334 8.24 -5.67 -7.93
CA VAL A 334 7.04 -6.31 -7.37
C VAL A 334 7.16 -7.82 -7.39
N PRO A 335 6.43 -8.52 -6.50
CA PRO A 335 6.36 -9.96 -6.51
C PRO A 335 5.64 -10.49 -7.76
N THR A 336 6.31 -11.35 -8.50
CA THR A 336 5.74 -12.08 -9.65
C THR A 336 5.73 -13.58 -9.38
N ALA A 337 5.10 -14.34 -10.25
CA ALA A 337 5.09 -15.81 -10.14
C ALA A 337 6.51 -16.42 -10.16
N THR A 338 7.51 -15.69 -10.64
CA THR A 338 8.90 -16.14 -10.76
C THR A 338 9.86 -15.46 -9.80
N GLY A 339 9.36 -14.66 -8.84
CA GLY A 339 10.12 -13.87 -7.88
C GLY A 339 10.00 -12.37 -8.11
N MET A 340 10.83 -11.58 -7.44
CA MET A 340 10.82 -10.12 -7.55
C MET A 340 11.30 -9.65 -8.94
N ALA A 341 10.52 -8.81 -9.61
CA ALA A 341 10.85 -8.25 -10.92
C ALA A 341 10.40 -6.78 -11.04
N PHE A 342 11.06 -6.02 -11.92
CA PHE A 342 10.66 -4.65 -12.26
C PHE A 342 9.50 -4.68 -13.27
N GLU A 343 8.31 -4.98 -12.79
CA GLU A 343 7.07 -5.06 -13.57
C GLU A 343 6.01 -4.07 -13.11
N CYS A 344 6.41 -3.02 -12.41
CA CYS A 344 5.58 -1.91 -11.98
C CYS A 344 6.25 -0.60 -12.38
N TRP A 345 5.47 0.38 -12.78
CA TRP A 345 5.91 1.75 -13.09
C TRP A 345 5.12 2.71 -12.23
N ASP A 346 5.83 3.52 -11.47
CA ASP A 346 5.27 4.39 -10.43
C ASP A 346 5.75 5.84 -10.58
N THR A 347 4.93 6.77 -10.12
CA THR A 347 5.28 8.16 -9.84
C THR A 347 4.59 8.64 -8.58
N THR A 348 5.28 9.44 -7.80
CA THR A 348 4.70 10.14 -6.63
C THR A 348 4.33 11.60 -6.95
N GLN A 349 4.54 12.04 -8.20
CA GLN A 349 4.36 13.40 -8.68
C GLN A 349 3.24 13.51 -9.73
N GLY A 350 2.21 12.70 -9.56
CA GLY A 350 1.04 12.72 -10.44
C GLY A 350 0.10 13.88 -10.12
N GLN A 351 -0.54 14.41 -11.16
CA GLN A 351 -1.70 15.29 -11.05
C GLN A 351 -2.96 14.43 -10.96
N LEU A 352 -3.88 14.80 -10.08
CA LEU A 352 -5.15 14.11 -9.93
C LEU A 352 -6.28 15.12 -9.80
N ASN A 353 -7.29 14.99 -10.66
CA ASN A 353 -8.55 15.71 -10.56
C ASN A 353 -9.65 14.75 -10.13
N LEU A 354 -10.43 15.17 -9.15
CA LEU A 354 -11.51 14.40 -8.55
C LEU A 354 -12.81 15.20 -8.63
N ARG A 355 -13.89 14.53 -9.05
CA ARG A 355 -15.26 15.03 -8.94
C ARG A 355 -16.18 13.96 -8.40
N VAL A 356 -17.05 14.35 -7.49
CA VAL A 356 -18.09 13.48 -6.92
C VAL A 356 -19.44 14.17 -7.04
N TRP A 357 -20.45 13.42 -7.47
CA TRP A 357 -21.83 13.90 -7.54
C TRP A 357 -22.73 13.03 -6.66
N GLU A 358 -23.77 13.67 -6.14
CA GLU A 358 -24.86 12.99 -5.45
C GLU A 358 -26.14 13.11 -6.28
N ARG A 359 -26.92 12.04 -6.33
CA ARG A 359 -28.19 12.01 -7.04
C ARG A 359 -29.21 12.88 -6.31
N GLN A 360 -29.83 13.78 -7.03
CA GLN A 360 -30.92 14.65 -6.55
C GLN A 360 -32.11 14.53 -7.51
N GLY A 361 -33.14 13.76 -7.11
CA GLY A 361 -34.24 13.42 -7.97
C GLY A 361 -33.78 12.66 -9.22
N ALA A 362 -34.08 13.18 -10.40
CA ALA A 362 -33.67 12.59 -11.68
C ALA A 362 -32.28 13.06 -12.16
N GLY A 363 -31.64 14.00 -11.47
CA GLY A 363 -30.36 14.59 -11.88
C GLY A 363 -29.21 14.32 -10.91
N TRP A 364 -28.06 14.88 -11.25
CA TRP A 364 -26.83 14.83 -10.45
C TRP A 364 -26.44 16.24 -9.99
N SER A 365 -26.12 16.38 -8.70
CA SER A 365 -25.58 17.61 -8.13
C SER A 365 -24.14 17.38 -7.74
N LEU A 366 -23.25 18.29 -8.13
CA LEU A 366 -21.84 18.24 -7.71
C LEU A 366 -21.76 18.35 -6.18
N LEU A 367 -21.17 17.35 -5.56
CA LEU A 367 -20.96 17.23 -4.13
C LEU A 367 -19.57 17.72 -3.74
N LEU A 368 -18.56 17.35 -4.50
CA LEU A 368 -17.15 17.55 -4.21
C LEU A 368 -16.37 17.69 -5.51
N GLU A 369 -15.46 18.67 -5.55
CA GLU A 369 -14.44 18.81 -6.59
C GLU A 369 -13.14 19.26 -5.95
N ASP A 370 -12.05 18.54 -6.21
CA ASP A 370 -10.72 18.87 -5.71
C ASP A 370 -9.63 18.33 -6.64
N CYS A 371 -8.40 18.80 -6.44
CA CYS A 371 -7.24 18.36 -7.21
C CYS A 371 -5.98 18.25 -6.35
N SER A 372 -4.96 17.62 -6.91
CA SER A 372 -3.64 17.46 -6.30
C SER A 372 -2.56 17.38 -7.36
N GLU A 373 -1.36 17.86 -7.06
CA GLU A 373 -0.16 17.72 -7.89
C GLU A 373 0.86 16.70 -7.35
N VAL A 374 0.49 15.99 -6.28
CA VAL A 374 1.35 15.03 -5.60
C VAL A 374 0.62 13.70 -5.37
N ALA A 375 -0.14 13.25 -6.34
CA ALA A 375 -0.76 11.94 -6.32
C ALA A 375 0.25 10.85 -6.66
N GLY A 376 0.11 9.66 -6.06
CA GLY A 376 0.74 8.44 -6.53
C GLY A 376 -0.07 7.85 -7.68
N LEU A 377 0.60 7.54 -8.78
CA LEU A 377 -0.01 6.95 -9.97
C LEU A 377 0.86 5.78 -10.43
N GLU A 378 0.23 4.65 -10.70
CA GLU A 378 0.93 3.40 -10.97
C GLU A 378 0.22 2.60 -12.07
N VAL A 379 1.03 1.91 -12.87
CA VAL A 379 0.60 0.80 -13.74
C VAL A 379 1.57 -0.36 -13.56
N GLY A 380 1.08 -1.59 -13.65
CA GLY A 380 1.97 -2.73 -13.53
C GLY A 380 1.42 -4.01 -14.16
N GLY A 381 2.29 -5.01 -14.24
CA GLY A 381 2.03 -6.27 -14.91
C GLY A 381 2.18 -6.19 -16.42
N GLN A 382 1.45 -7.02 -17.12
CA GLN A 382 1.62 -7.26 -18.55
C GLN A 382 0.55 -6.56 -19.41
N GLY A 383 0.76 -6.52 -20.74
CA GLY A 383 -0.24 -6.03 -21.69
C GLY A 383 -0.33 -4.50 -21.80
N TRP A 384 0.70 -3.78 -21.38
CA TRP A 384 0.79 -2.32 -21.48
C TRP A 384 1.33 -1.82 -22.84
N ASP A 385 1.26 -2.66 -23.89
CA ASP A 385 1.51 -2.21 -25.28
C ASP A 385 0.38 -1.32 -25.80
N THR A 386 -0.80 -1.41 -25.19
CA THR A 386 -2.00 -0.66 -25.56
C THR A 386 -2.72 -0.14 -24.33
N GLU A 387 -3.59 0.85 -24.54
CA GLU A 387 -4.51 1.31 -23.49
C GLU A 387 -5.33 0.16 -22.92
N TRP A 388 -5.64 0.26 -21.63
CA TRP A 388 -6.58 -0.65 -20.99
C TRP A 388 -7.93 0.04 -20.82
N VAL A 389 -8.90 -0.38 -21.60
CA VAL A 389 -10.24 0.20 -21.62
C VAL A 389 -11.26 -0.82 -21.15
N ILE A 390 -12.02 -0.47 -20.12
CA ILE A 390 -13.22 -1.19 -19.69
C ILE A 390 -14.40 -0.25 -19.81
N GLN A 391 -15.43 -0.71 -20.54
CA GLN A 391 -16.73 -0.05 -20.63
C GLN A 391 -17.76 -0.80 -19.77
N PRO A 392 -18.79 -0.11 -19.26
CA PRO A 392 -19.79 -0.72 -18.39
C PRO A 392 -20.59 -1.82 -19.07
#